data_b75d1a7abb1862682229d9a32a42ca11
#
_entry.id   b75d1a7abb1862682229d9a32a42ca11
#
_cell.length_a   1.000
_cell.length_b   1.000
_cell.length_c   1.000
_cell.angle_alpha   90.00
_cell.angle_beta   90.00
_cell.angle_gamma   90.00
#
_symmetry.space_group_name_H-M   'P 1'
#
loop_
_entity.id
_entity.type
_entity.pdbx_description
1 polymer ?
#
loop_
_entity_poly.entity_id
_entity_poly.type
_entity_poly.pdbx_seq_one_letter_code
_entity_poly.pdbx_strand_id
1 'polypeptide(L)'
;MMIVDSQVHLWSFRPEGANPWHRKVPLYTVEELLAEMDEAGVDRAVIVPPMWMGDDNSQAIAAAQANPDRLAILGRFPLFDPSAASQLANWNDQPGMLGVRFTFGKPDEQELLTSGKLDWLWGDAQEHGVPVMFMLSGFISEVHRIAEAFPDLKLTVDHLGFPGQSADDVAFAVLPELIDMAKFDNVSVKATTLPAYSSQDYPYPNTHEPLQRVFDA
;
A
#
# COMPACT_ATOMS: atom_id res chain seq x y z
N MET A 1 -22.93 2.66 -9.44
CA MET A 1 -21.92 3.09 -8.45
C MET A 1 -20.60 2.50 -8.92
N MET A 2 -19.53 3.27 -9.05
CA MET A 2 -18.21 2.76 -9.45
C MET A 2 -17.55 2.03 -8.27
N ILE A 3 -17.05 0.83 -8.50
CA ILE A 3 -16.31 0.02 -7.53
C ILE A 3 -14.83 -0.02 -7.95
N VAL A 4 -13.94 0.38 -7.04
CA VAL A 4 -12.50 0.38 -7.27
C VAL A 4 -11.81 -0.52 -6.24
N ASP A 5 -11.11 -1.54 -6.69
CA ASP A 5 -10.21 -2.30 -5.82
C ASP A 5 -8.92 -1.47 -5.62
N SER A 6 -8.67 -1.10 -4.38
CA SER A 6 -7.56 -0.20 -4.03
C SER A 6 -6.20 -0.91 -4.00
N GLN A 7 -6.15 -2.23 -4.15
CA GLN A 7 -4.90 -2.98 -4.22
C GLN A 7 -5.05 -4.38 -4.77
N VAL A 8 -4.42 -4.59 -5.93
CA VAL A 8 -4.21 -5.91 -6.53
C VAL A 8 -2.73 -6.12 -6.83
N HIS A 9 -2.34 -7.36 -7.04
CA HIS A 9 -0.97 -7.71 -7.41
C HIS A 9 -0.99 -8.50 -8.72
N LEU A 10 -0.04 -8.22 -9.61
CA LEU A 10 0.27 -9.02 -10.79
C LEU A 10 1.70 -9.56 -10.70
N TRP A 11 1.95 -10.75 -11.20
CA TRP A 11 3.29 -11.31 -11.25
C TRP A 11 3.46 -12.30 -12.39
N SER A 12 4.65 -12.28 -13.01
CA SER A 12 5.06 -13.21 -14.05
C SER A 12 5.69 -14.49 -13.51
N PHE A 13 6.08 -14.50 -12.24
CA PHE A 13 6.56 -15.66 -11.49
C PHE A 13 6.29 -15.49 -10.00
N ARG A 14 6.17 -16.59 -9.28
CA ARG A 14 6.05 -16.63 -7.83
C ARG A 14 7.22 -17.44 -7.26
N PRO A 15 8.14 -16.82 -6.49
CA PRO A 15 9.28 -17.55 -5.93
C PRO A 15 8.83 -18.53 -4.83
N GLU A 16 9.64 -19.56 -4.62
CA GLU A 16 9.50 -20.42 -3.45
C GLU A 16 9.68 -19.58 -2.18
N GLY A 17 8.83 -19.80 -1.17
CA GLY A 17 8.84 -19.00 0.07
C GLY A 17 8.19 -17.62 -0.04
N ALA A 18 7.54 -17.26 -1.15
CA ALA A 18 6.72 -16.06 -1.23
C ALA A 18 5.65 -16.06 -0.13
N ASN A 19 5.26 -14.84 0.31
CA ASN A 19 4.28 -14.64 1.36
C ASN A 19 3.07 -15.58 1.19
N PRO A 20 2.75 -16.42 2.19
CA PRO A 20 1.68 -17.41 2.12
C PRO A 20 0.28 -16.82 1.94
N TRP A 21 0.08 -15.54 2.22
CA TRP A 21 -1.19 -14.83 2.03
C TRP A 21 -1.47 -14.48 0.57
N HIS A 22 -0.44 -14.45 -0.28
CA HIS A 22 -0.66 -14.31 -1.70
C HIS A 22 -1.20 -15.59 -2.32
N ARG A 23 -2.02 -15.44 -3.35
CA ARG A 23 -2.57 -16.53 -4.14
C ARG A 23 -1.46 -17.49 -4.59
N LYS A 24 -1.69 -18.80 -4.42
CA LYS A 24 -0.68 -19.85 -4.70
C LYS A 24 -0.74 -20.29 -6.15
N VAL A 25 -0.52 -19.36 -7.08
CA VAL A 25 -0.39 -19.63 -8.50
C VAL A 25 0.99 -19.19 -9.00
N PRO A 26 1.59 -19.90 -9.99
CA PRO A 26 2.95 -19.58 -10.45
C PRO A 26 3.06 -18.21 -11.12
N LEU A 27 2.01 -17.78 -11.77
CA LEU A 27 1.86 -16.45 -12.37
C LEU A 27 0.42 -15.97 -12.16
N TYR A 28 0.21 -14.67 -12.25
CA TYR A 28 -1.12 -14.06 -12.24
C TYR A 28 -1.12 -12.90 -13.23
N THR A 29 -1.87 -13.06 -14.31
CA THR A 29 -1.81 -12.16 -15.48
C THR A 29 -2.85 -11.06 -15.42
N VAL A 30 -2.70 -10.06 -16.30
CA VAL A 30 -3.68 -8.98 -16.45
C VAL A 30 -5.00 -9.50 -17.01
N GLU A 31 -4.97 -10.50 -17.88
CA GLU A 31 -6.18 -11.11 -18.44
C GLU A 31 -6.99 -11.85 -17.38
N GLU A 32 -6.31 -12.58 -16.49
CA GLU A 32 -6.96 -13.23 -15.34
C GLU A 32 -7.56 -12.20 -14.38
N LEU A 33 -6.82 -11.14 -14.07
CA LEU A 33 -7.31 -10.04 -13.22
C LEU A 33 -8.56 -9.40 -13.81
N LEU A 34 -8.55 -9.02 -15.10
CA LEU A 34 -9.68 -8.36 -15.74
C LEU A 34 -10.92 -9.26 -15.78
N ALA A 35 -10.74 -10.57 -16.05
CA ALA A 35 -11.83 -11.52 -16.02
C ALA A 35 -12.47 -11.64 -14.62
N GLU A 36 -11.65 -11.70 -13.57
CA GLU A 36 -12.13 -11.76 -12.17
C GLU A 36 -12.80 -10.43 -11.75
N MET A 37 -12.28 -9.28 -12.20
CA MET A 37 -12.91 -7.98 -11.98
C MET A 37 -14.30 -7.92 -12.64
N ASP A 38 -14.43 -8.41 -13.86
CA ASP A 38 -15.70 -8.44 -14.58
C ASP A 38 -16.72 -9.35 -13.90
N GLU A 39 -16.29 -10.53 -13.44
CA GLU A 39 -17.13 -11.46 -12.68
C GLU A 39 -17.59 -10.85 -11.34
N ALA A 40 -16.71 -10.14 -10.65
CA ALA A 40 -17.00 -9.51 -9.36
C ALA A 40 -17.71 -8.14 -9.47
N GLY A 41 -17.85 -7.59 -10.68
CA GLY A 41 -18.42 -6.26 -10.89
C GLY A 41 -17.52 -5.12 -10.42
N VAL A 42 -16.17 -5.33 -10.44
CA VAL A 42 -15.18 -4.32 -10.09
C VAL A 42 -14.84 -3.51 -11.34
N ASP A 43 -15.07 -2.20 -11.29
CA ASP A 43 -14.85 -1.31 -12.43
C ASP A 43 -13.37 -1.01 -12.66
N ARG A 44 -12.60 -0.76 -11.59
CA ARG A 44 -11.18 -0.37 -11.66
C ARG A 44 -10.37 -1.04 -10.56
N ALA A 45 -9.06 -1.16 -10.79
CA ALA A 45 -8.13 -1.65 -9.77
C ALA A 45 -6.80 -0.87 -9.77
N VAL A 46 -6.16 -0.81 -8.61
CA VAL A 46 -4.82 -0.24 -8.43
C VAL A 46 -3.81 -1.39 -8.27
N ILE A 47 -2.91 -1.51 -9.21
CA ILE A 47 -1.84 -2.51 -9.17
C ILE A 47 -0.73 -2.01 -8.24
N VAL A 48 -0.33 -2.87 -7.31
CA VAL A 48 0.88 -2.72 -6.51
C VAL A 48 1.80 -3.88 -6.85
N PRO A 49 2.98 -3.68 -7.47
CA PRO A 49 3.90 -4.77 -7.75
C PRO A 49 4.30 -5.49 -6.46
N PRO A 50 4.26 -6.84 -6.39
CA PRO A 50 4.62 -7.56 -5.19
C PRO A 50 6.11 -7.42 -4.87
N MET A 51 6.49 -7.59 -3.60
CA MET A 51 7.87 -7.33 -3.12
C MET A 51 8.95 -8.14 -3.85
N TRP A 52 8.64 -9.34 -4.31
CA TRP A 52 9.61 -10.18 -5.03
C TRP A 52 9.91 -9.72 -6.46
N MET A 53 9.16 -8.75 -6.99
CA MET A 53 9.50 -8.08 -8.26
C MET A 53 10.57 -7.00 -8.07
N GLY A 54 11.00 -6.72 -6.82
CA GLY A 54 11.92 -5.63 -6.53
C GLY A 54 11.30 -4.28 -6.89
N ASP A 55 12.12 -3.43 -7.53
CA ASP A 55 11.71 -2.09 -7.97
C ASP A 55 11.23 -2.08 -9.44
N ASP A 56 11.02 -3.24 -10.04
CA ASP A 56 10.54 -3.37 -11.42
C ASP A 56 9.02 -3.13 -11.49
N ASN A 57 8.63 -2.05 -12.17
CA ASN A 57 7.24 -1.68 -12.43
C ASN A 57 6.78 -2.05 -13.85
N SER A 58 7.64 -2.65 -14.69
CA SER A 58 7.41 -2.83 -16.13
C SER A 58 6.13 -3.59 -16.46
N GLN A 59 5.84 -4.68 -15.73
CA GLN A 59 4.62 -5.46 -15.90
C GLN A 59 3.37 -4.65 -15.57
N ALA A 60 3.38 -3.90 -14.46
CA ALA A 60 2.25 -3.06 -14.06
C ALA A 60 2.03 -1.91 -15.05
N ILE A 61 3.10 -1.26 -15.51
CA ILE A 61 3.04 -0.19 -16.53
C ILE A 61 2.44 -0.72 -17.83
N ALA A 62 2.89 -1.87 -18.31
CA ALA A 62 2.34 -2.48 -19.53
C ALA A 62 0.84 -2.81 -19.38
N ALA A 63 0.44 -3.34 -18.21
CA ALA A 63 -0.96 -3.64 -17.92
C ALA A 63 -1.83 -2.38 -17.89
N ALA A 64 -1.40 -1.32 -17.20
CA ALA A 64 -2.14 -0.05 -17.13
C ALA A 64 -2.17 0.68 -18.47
N GLN A 65 -1.08 0.67 -19.23
CA GLN A 65 -1.02 1.27 -20.55
C GLN A 65 -2.00 0.59 -21.55
N ALA A 66 -2.14 -0.73 -21.44
CA ALA A 66 -3.09 -1.49 -22.28
C ALA A 66 -4.55 -1.33 -21.79
N ASN A 67 -4.78 -0.94 -20.55
CA ASN A 67 -6.10 -0.87 -19.94
C ASN A 67 -6.28 0.44 -19.11
N PRO A 68 -6.12 1.63 -19.70
CA PRO A 68 -6.02 2.90 -18.96
C PRO A 68 -7.32 3.29 -18.23
N ASP A 69 -8.47 2.78 -18.68
CA ASP A 69 -9.77 3.02 -18.04
C ASP A 69 -10.04 2.08 -16.85
N ARG A 70 -9.27 1.02 -16.72
CA ARG A 70 -9.47 -0.04 -15.74
C ARG A 70 -8.37 -0.13 -14.67
N LEU A 71 -7.12 0.16 -15.04
CA LEU A 71 -5.96 -0.12 -14.20
C LEU A 71 -5.10 1.12 -13.97
N ALA A 72 -4.66 1.28 -12.72
CA ALA A 72 -3.68 2.28 -12.30
C ALA A 72 -2.62 1.62 -11.41
N ILE A 73 -1.58 2.35 -11.01
CA ILE A 73 -0.41 1.79 -10.33
C ILE A 73 -0.01 2.65 -9.13
N LEU A 74 0.31 2.00 -8.02
CA LEU A 74 1.20 2.54 -7.00
C LEU A 74 2.52 1.76 -7.09
N GLY A 75 3.51 2.40 -7.69
CA GLY A 75 4.75 1.74 -8.11
C GLY A 75 5.76 1.53 -6.98
N ARG A 76 6.72 0.66 -7.22
CA ARG A 76 7.89 0.46 -6.36
C ARG A 76 8.96 1.49 -6.71
N PHE A 77 9.51 2.16 -5.70
CA PHE A 77 10.57 3.14 -5.85
C PHE A 77 11.87 2.58 -5.25
N PRO A 78 13.01 2.71 -5.94
CA PRO A 78 14.30 2.16 -5.49
C PRO A 78 14.89 2.97 -4.34
N LEU A 79 14.42 2.69 -3.14
CA LEU A 79 14.69 3.45 -1.91
C LEU A 79 16.17 3.56 -1.54
N PHE A 80 16.96 2.54 -1.89
CA PHE A 80 18.40 2.48 -1.60
C PHE A 80 19.29 2.98 -2.74
N ASP A 81 18.72 3.46 -3.84
CA ASP A 81 19.47 4.04 -4.95
C ASP A 81 19.46 5.58 -4.87
N PRO A 82 20.58 6.23 -4.50
CA PRO A 82 20.63 7.69 -4.41
C PRO A 82 20.33 8.41 -5.73
N SER A 83 20.53 7.72 -6.87
CA SER A 83 20.24 8.30 -8.19
C SER A 83 18.73 8.37 -8.49
N ALA A 84 17.92 7.64 -7.75
CA ALA A 84 16.47 7.58 -7.96
C ALA A 84 15.75 8.88 -7.57
N ALA A 85 16.35 9.74 -6.74
CA ALA A 85 15.73 11.00 -6.33
C ALA A 85 15.20 11.81 -7.53
N SER A 86 15.98 11.90 -8.61
CA SER A 86 15.57 12.61 -9.82
C SER A 86 14.37 12.01 -10.55
N GLN A 87 13.98 10.79 -10.23
CA GLN A 87 12.82 10.12 -10.85
C GLN A 87 11.50 10.66 -10.33
N LEU A 88 11.45 11.23 -9.11
CA LEU A 88 10.22 11.74 -8.51
C LEU A 88 9.60 12.87 -9.34
N ALA A 89 10.44 13.73 -9.92
CA ALA A 89 9.98 14.87 -10.74
C ALA A 89 9.09 14.44 -11.92
N ASN A 90 9.29 13.25 -12.46
CA ASN A 90 8.55 12.71 -13.60
C ASN A 90 7.83 11.39 -13.26
N TRP A 91 7.67 11.09 -11.97
CA TRP A 91 7.11 9.81 -11.53
C TRP A 91 5.71 9.56 -12.07
N ASN A 92 4.86 10.57 -11.98
CA ASN A 92 3.47 10.51 -12.42
C ASN A 92 3.30 10.60 -13.95
N ASP A 93 4.36 10.86 -14.72
CA ASP A 93 4.32 10.85 -16.18
C ASP A 93 4.32 9.42 -16.77
N GLN A 94 4.66 8.43 -15.95
CA GLN A 94 4.61 7.03 -16.36
C GLN A 94 3.15 6.58 -16.54
N PRO A 95 2.84 5.78 -17.58
CA PRO A 95 1.46 5.36 -17.86
C PRO A 95 0.79 4.69 -16.66
N GLY A 96 -0.34 5.25 -16.21
CA GLY A 96 -1.15 4.71 -15.11
C GLY A 96 -0.58 4.93 -13.71
N MET A 97 0.59 5.56 -13.57
CA MET A 97 1.23 5.79 -12.27
C MET A 97 0.48 6.84 -11.46
N LEU A 98 0.06 6.48 -10.24
CA LEU A 98 -0.62 7.37 -9.29
C LEU A 98 0.28 7.84 -8.16
N GLY A 99 1.34 7.10 -7.86
CA GLY A 99 2.22 7.39 -6.75
C GLY A 99 3.18 6.23 -6.43
N VAL A 100 3.76 6.26 -5.25
CA VAL A 100 4.73 5.26 -4.80
C VAL A 100 4.20 4.43 -3.64
N ARG A 101 4.66 3.18 -3.53
CA ARG A 101 4.35 2.30 -2.43
C ARG A 101 5.62 1.74 -1.79
N PHE A 102 5.80 2.04 -0.52
CA PHE A 102 6.89 1.53 0.31
C PHE A 102 6.46 0.37 1.19
N THR A 103 7.39 -0.55 1.43
CA THR A 103 7.24 -1.62 2.42
C THR A 103 8.41 -1.53 3.36
N PHE A 104 8.15 -1.22 4.62
CA PHE A 104 9.18 -1.17 5.67
C PHE A 104 9.14 -2.46 6.50
N GLY A 105 9.41 -3.58 5.83
CA GLY A 105 9.34 -4.92 6.42
C GLY A 105 10.64 -5.44 6.98
N LYS A 106 11.79 -4.85 6.59
CA LYS A 106 13.12 -5.28 7.01
C LYS A 106 13.75 -4.28 7.98
N PRO A 107 14.67 -4.73 8.86
CA PRO A 107 15.31 -3.84 9.84
C PRO A 107 16.02 -2.63 9.23
N ASP A 108 16.70 -2.80 8.10
CA ASP A 108 17.39 -1.72 7.38
C ASP A 108 16.40 -0.69 6.78
N GLU A 109 15.28 -1.14 6.25
CA GLU A 109 14.19 -0.28 5.76
C GLU A 109 13.55 0.49 6.93
N GLN A 110 13.36 -0.16 8.08
CA GLN A 110 12.81 0.44 9.30
C GLN A 110 13.75 1.46 9.92
N GLU A 111 15.07 1.16 9.97
CA GLU A 111 16.08 2.13 10.39
C GLU A 111 16.08 3.35 9.47
N LEU A 112 15.97 3.13 8.17
CA LEU A 112 15.93 4.22 7.20
C LEU A 112 14.70 5.12 7.42
N LEU A 113 13.53 4.53 7.68
CA LEU A 113 12.28 5.25 7.97
C LEU A 113 12.41 6.09 9.25
N THR A 114 12.91 5.52 10.34
CA THR A 114 12.91 6.16 11.67
C THR A 114 14.07 7.13 11.90
N SER A 115 15.11 7.11 11.05
CA SER A 115 16.31 7.92 11.22
C SER A 115 16.20 9.35 10.69
N GLY A 116 15.11 9.72 10.00
CA GLY A 116 14.96 10.99 9.29
C GLY A 116 15.76 11.08 7.96
N LYS A 117 16.50 10.02 7.60
CA LYS A 117 17.28 9.97 6.34
C LYS A 117 16.41 10.04 5.08
N LEU A 118 15.10 9.81 5.21
CA LEU A 118 14.13 9.88 4.12
C LEU A 118 13.38 11.22 4.05
N ASP A 119 13.69 12.20 4.87
CA ASP A 119 12.94 13.47 4.87
C ASP A 119 13.05 14.22 3.53
N TRP A 120 14.17 14.06 2.80
CA TRP A 120 14.28 14.51 1.42
C TRP A 120 13.24 13.90 0.50
N LEU A 121 12.96 12.60 0.65
CA LEU A 121 11.99 11.86 -0.17
C LEU A 121 10.55 12.38 0.04
N TRP A 122 10.19 12.65 1.29
CA TRP A 122 8.88 13.20 1.60
C TRP A 122 8.70 14.61 1.06
N GLY A 123 9.75 15.44 1.17
CA GLY A 123 9.79 16.79 0.59
C GLY A 123 9.64 16.78 -0.92
N ASP A 124 10.45 15.97 -1.61
CA ASP A 124 10.40 15.84 -3.08
C ASP A 124 9.06 15.25 -3.56
N ALA A 125 8.54 14.22 -2.87
CA ALA A 125 7.24 13.66 -3.19
C ALA A 125 6.10 14.68 -3.04
N GLN A 126 6.15 15.51 -2.00
CA GLN A 126 5.21 16.62 -1.83
C GLN A 126 5.35 17.66 -2.95
N GLU A 127 6.57 18.10 -3.24
CA GLU A 127 6.85 19.11 -4.28
C GLU A 127 6.33 18.68 -5.65
N HIS A 128 6.50 17.41 -5.98
CA HIS A 128 6.08 16.84 -7.28
C HIS A 128 4.66 16.24 -7.27
N GLY A 129 3.94 16.34 -6.15
CA GLY A 129 2.58 15.82 -6.03
C GLY A 129 2.48 14.30 -6.21
N VAL A 130 3.48 13.55 -5.72
CA VAL A 130 3.54 12.08 -5.76
C VAL A 130 2.97 11.50 -4.47
N PRO A 131 1.76 10.90 -4.47
CA PRO A 131 1.20 10.25 -3.30
C PRO A 131 2.07 9.09 -2.80
N VAL A 132 2.11 8.92 -1.50
CA VAL A 132 2.90 7.86 -0.86
C VAL A 132 2.00 6.91 -0.09
N MET A 133 2.12 5.61 -0.38
CA MET A 133 1.46 4.55 0.35
C MET A 133 2.48 3.75 1.16
N PHE A 134 2.14 3.47 2.42
CA PHE A 134 3.00 2.74 3.34
C PHE A 134 2.42 1.38 3.71
N MET A 135 3.18 0.32 3.58
CA MET A 135 3.04 -0.87 4.41
C MET A 135 4.12 -0.81 5.49
N LEU A 136 3.70 -0.48 6.69
CA LEU A 136 4.56 -0.36 7.85
C LEU A 136 3.85 -1.02 9.05
N SER A 137 4.43 -2.08 9.57
CA SER A 137 3.87 -2.78 10.72
C SER A 137 4.35 -2.13 12.02
N GLY A 138 3.44 -1.44 12.72
CA GLY A 138 3.72 -0.86 14.04
C GLY A 138 4.55 0.44 14.04
N PHE A 139 4.66 1.15 12.89
CA PHE A 139 5.36 2.44 12.77
C PHE A 139 4.42 3.60 12.44
N ILE A 140 3.21 3.60 13.00
CA ILE A 140 2.19 4.65 12.75
C ILE A 140 2.70 6.01 13.21
N SER A 141 3.49 6.09 14.29
CA SER A 141 4.13 7.31 14.77
C SER A 141 5.00 8.00 13.73
N GLU A 142 5.64 7.25 12.83
CA GLU A 142 6.42 7.83 11.72
C GLU A 142 5.51 8.46 10.66
N VAL A 143 4.36 7.85 10.37
CA VAL A 143 3.37 8.47 9.46
C VAL A 143 2.84 9.77 10.06
N HIS A 144 2.58 9.80 11.38
CA HIS A 144 2.20 11.00 12.10
C HIS A 144 3.24 12.12 11.92
N ARG A 145 4.52 11.80 12.16
CA ARG A 145 5.63 12.74 11.99
C ARG A 145 5.71 13.29 10.56
N ILE A 146 5.57 12.40 9.56
CA ILE A 146 5.61 12.77 8.15
C ILE A 146 4.39 13.62 7.78
N ALA A 147 3.19 13.24 8.21
CA ALA A 147 1.96 13.97 7.93
C ALA A 147 1.97 15.41 8.47
N GLU A 148 2.54 15.59 9.67
CA GLU A 148 2.68 16.90 10.30
C GLU A 148 3.75 17.75 9.60
N ALA A 149 4.88 17.16 9.22
CA ALA A 149 5.99 17.87 8.58
C ALA A 149 5.71 18.21 7.10
N PHE A 150 4.90 17.41 6.42
CA PHE A 150 4.59 17.53 4.98
C PHE A 150 3.07 17.51 4.75
N PRO A 151 2.35 18.59 5.10
CA PRO A 151 0.87 18.60 5.15
C PRO A 151 0.19 18.49 3.78
N ASP A 152 0.88 18.81 2.68
CA ASP A 152 0.35 18.68 1.33
C ASP A 152 0.63 17.30 0.70
N LEU A 153 1.51 16.49 1.31
CA LEU A 153 1.81 15.14 0.86
C LEU A 153 0.65 14.19 1.15
N LYS A 154 0.09 13.56 0.12
CA LYS A 154 -0.97 12.57 0.28
C LYS A 154 -0.39 11.23 0.75
N LEU A 155 -0.83 10.80 1.92
CA LEU A 155 -0.35 9.58 2.58
C LEU A 155 -1.47 8.53 2.66
N THR A 156 -1.11 7.28 2.46
CA THR A 156 -2.03 6.15 2.65
C THR A 156 -1.38 5.06 3.50
N VAL A 157 -2.04 4.66 4.58
CA VAL A 157 -1.61 3.55 5.44
C VAL A 157 -2.28 2.26 4.98
N ASP A 158 -1.48 1.28 4.55
CA ASP A 158 -1.97 -0.05 4.17
C ASP A 158 -2.38 -0.87 5.39
N HIS A 159 -3.45 -1.66 5.24
CA HIS A 159 -3.84 -2.70 6.18
C HIS A 159 -3.96 -2.20 7.64
N LEU A 160 -4.49 -0.97 7.82
CA LEU A 160 -4.65 -0.32 9.13
C LEU A 160 -3.32 -0.14 9.92
N GLY A 161 -2.18 -0.33 9.27
CA GLY A 161 -0.87 -0.31 9.95
C GLY A 161 -0.67 -1.44 10.95
N PHE A 162 -1.51 -2.47 10.93
CA PHE A 162 -1.46 -3.56 11.91
C PHE A 162 -0.14 -4.33 11.84
N PRO A 163 0.39 -4.76 13.00
CA PRO A 163 1.60 -5.56 13.04
C PRO A 163 1.42 -6.88 12.29
N GLY A 164 2.35 -7.19 11.38
CA GLY A 164 2.32 -8.45 10.63
C GLY A 164 2.37 -9.67 11.55
N GLN A 165 1.66 -10.75 11.18
CA GLN A 165 1.60 -12.02 11.93
C GLN A 165 1.01 -11.88 13.35
N SER A 166 0.22 -10.86 13.61
CA SER A 166 -0.53 -10.69 14.86
C SER A 166 -2.03 -10.87 14.61
N ALA A 167 -2.78 -11.18 15.66
CA ALA A 167 -4.24 -11.29 15.60
C ALA A 167 -4.87 -10.71 16.87
N ASP A 168 -6.17 -10.45 16.80
CA ASP A 168 -7.01 -10.02 17.91
C ASP A 168 -6.43 -8.78 18.63
N ASP A 169 -6.44 -8.77 19.95
CA ASP A 169 -6.01 -7.63 20.76
C ASP A 169 -4.57 -7.17 20.44
N VAL A 170 -3.69 -8.08 20.01
CA VAL A 170 -2.32 -7.73 19.62
C VAL A 170 -2.31 -6.94 18.32
N ALA A 171 -3.11 -7.34 17.35
CA ALA A 171 -3.25 -6.61 16.10
C ALA A 171 -3.92 -5.24 16.33
N PHE A 172 -4.96 -5.21 17.16
CA PHE A 172 -5.77 -4.01 17.41
C PHE A 172 -5.14 -3.03 18.39
N ALA A 173 -4.03 -3.37 19.03
CA ALA A 173 -3.34 -2.49 19.98
C ALA A 173 -2.90 -1.14 19.38
N VAL A 174 -2.70 -1.06 18.07
CA VAL A 174 -2.31 0.18 17.36
C VAL A 174 -3.50 1.09 17.00
N LEU A 175 -4.74 0.64 17.21
CA LEU A 175 -5.94 1.41 16.82
C LEU A 175 -6.02 2.81 17.43
N PRO A 176 -5.69 3.04 18.71
CA PRO A 176 -5.75 4.39 19.27
C PRO A 176 -4.83 5.37 18.52
N GLU A 177 -3.63 4.92 18.15
CA GLU A 177 -2.67 5.71 17.39
C GLU A 177 -3.12 5.93 15.95
N LEU A 178 -3.70 4.90 15.31
CA LEU A 178 -4.28 5.01 13.98
C LEU A 178 -5.46 5.99 13.94
N ILE A 179 -6.37 5.92 14.91
CA ILE A 179 -7.54 6.81 15.01
C ILE A 179 -7.10 8.27 15.21
N ASP A 180 -6.03 8.51 15.97
CA ASP A 180 -5.46 9.86 16.16
C ASP A 180 -4.98 10.49 14.84
N MET A 181 -4.70 9.66 13.81
CA MET A 181 -4.35 10.14 12.48
C MET A 181 -5.50 10.82 11.73
N ALA A 182 -6.75 10.60 12.15
CA ALA A 182 -7.93 11.25 11.55
C ALA A 182 -7.91 12.79 11.63
N LYS A 183 -7.07 13.36 12.49
CA LYS A 183 -6.83 14.81 12.54
C LYS A 183 -6.07 15.38 11.35
N PHE A 184 -5.46 14.54 10.51
CA PHE A 184 -4.68 14.95 9.34
C PHE A 184 -5.49 14.80 8.05
N ASP A 185 -5.77 15.90 7.37
CA ASP A 185 -6.53 15.93 6.11
C ASP A 185 -5.79 15.25 4.94
N ASN A 186 -4.47 15.03 5.08
CA ASN A 186 -3.61 14.43 4.08
C ASN A 186 -3.37 12.93 4.29
N VAL A 187 -4.00 12.30 5.28
CA VAL A 187 -3.84 10.87 5.58
C VAL A 187 -5.12 10.10 5.25
N SER A 188 -4.97 8.97 4.59
CA SER A 188 -6.01 7.98 4.38
C SER A 188 -5.55 6.59 4.81
N VAL A 189 -6.50 5.71 5.11
CA VAL A 189 -6.23 4.38 5.63
C VAL A 189 -6.99 3.34 4.81
N LYS A 190 -6.36 2.22 4.51
CA LYS A 190 -7.00 1.08 3.85
C LYS A 190 -7.41 0.05 4.89
N ALA A 191 -8.72 -0.09 5.09
CA ALA A 191 -9.34 -1.09 5.96
C ALA A 191 -9.41 -2.46 5.25
N THR A 192 -8.27 -3.08 5.05
CA THR A 192 -8.11 -4.32 4.27
C THR A 192 -7.46 -5.43 5.09
N THR A 193 -7.52 -6.67 4.59
CA THR A 193 -6.83 -7.84 5.16
C THR A 193 -7.34 -8.26 6.56
N LEU A 194 -8.47 -7.74 7.02
CA LEU A 194 -9.04 -8.00 8.34
C LEU A 194 -9.13 -9.49 8.72
N PRO A 195 -9.51 -10.42 7.81
CA PRO A 195 -9.51 -11.85 8.14
C PRO A 195 -8.17 -12.39 8.63
N ALA A 196 -7.05 -11.82 8.17
CA ALA A 196 -5.72 -12.25 8.59
C ALA A 196 -5.36 -11.81 10.02
N TYR A 197 -6.10 -10.85 10.58
CA TYR A 197 -5.94 -10.33 11.92
C TYR A 197 -6.96 -10.87 12.93
N SER A 198 -7.69 -11.91 12.55
CA SER A 198 -8.68 -12.56 13.39
C SER A 198 -8.31 -14.01 13.66
N SER A 199 -8.39 -14.45 14.91
CA SER A 199 -8.37 -15.88 15.28
C SER A 199 -9.71 -16.56 15.15
N GLN A 200 -10.77 -15.81 14.82
CA GLN A 200 -12.14 -16.31 14.71
C GLN A 200 -12.50 -16.64 13.26
N ASP A 201 -13.43 -17.58 13.08
CA ASP A 201 -13.95 -17.94 11.77
C ASP A 201 -14.87 -16.83 11.21
N TYR A 202 -15.15 -16.93 9.89
CA TYR A 202 -16.12 -16.06 9.23
C TYR A 202 -17.46 -16.01 10.00
N PRO A 203 -18.02 -14.85 10.23
CA PRO A 203 -17.74 -13.51 9.67
C PRO A 203 -16.75 -12.65 10.48
N TYR A 204 -15.82 -13.23 11.22
CA TYR A 204 -14.74 -12.52 11.95
C TYR A 204 -15.27 -11.45 12.94
N PRO A 205 -16.17 -11.80 13.87
CA PRO A 205 -16.93 -10.82 14.67
C PRO A 205 -16.04 -9.94 15.56
N ASN A 206 -14.86 -10.42 15.96
CA ASN A 206 -13.90 -9.63 16.73
C ASN A 206 -13.24 -8.47 15.95
N THR A 207 -13.40 -8.43 14.63
CA THR A 207 -12.89 -7.31 13.80
C THR A 207 -13.91 -6.19 13.62
N HIS A 208 -15.20 -6.44 13.93
CA HIS A 208 -16.28 -5.52 13.60
C HIS A 208 -16.22 -4.23 14.43
N GLU A 209 -16.04 -4.33 15.76
CA GLU A 209 -15.93 -3.15 16.63
C GLU A 209 -14.66 -2.35 16.33
N PRO A 210 -13.46 -2.96 16.22
CA PRO A 210 -12.26 -2.25 15.77
C PRO A 210 -12.43 -1.50 14.46
N LEU A 211 -13.06 -2.14 13.47
CA LEU A 211 -13.31 -1.52 12.17
C LEU A 211 -14.30 -0.35 12.27
N GLN A 212 -15.39 -0.53 13.03
CA GLN A 212 -16.37 0.53 13.24
C GLN A 212 -15.73 1.79 13.83
N ARG A 213 -14.82 1.65 14.80
CA ARG A 213 -14.09 2.77 15.39
C ARG A 213 -13.24 3.54 14.36
N VAL A 214 -12.66 2.84 13.38
CA VAL A 214 -11.91 3.50 12.30
C VAL A 214 -12.84 4.29 11.37
N PHE A 215 -14.06 3.78 11.11
CA PHE A 215 -15.03 4.48 10.27
C PHE A 215 -15.73 5.65 10.98
N ASP A 216 -15.77 5.63 12.30
CA ASP A 216 -16.40 6.69 13.11
C ASP A 216 -15.45 7.88 13.36
N ALA A 217 -14.15 7.73 13.06
CA ALA A 217 -13.12 8.74 13.25
C ALA A 217 -12.92 9.61 12.00
#